data_6b9e2fa3bf69f3a2fa1288efbbe7f5a7
#
_entry.id   6b9e2fa3bf69f3a2fa1288efbbe7f5a7
#
_cell.length_a   1.000
_cell.length_b   1.000
_cell.length_c   1.000
_cell.angle_alpha   90.00
_cell.angle_beta   90.00
_cell.angle_gamma   90.00
#
_symmetry.space_group_name_H-M   'P 1'
#
loop_
_entity.id
_entity.type
_entity.pdbx_description
1 polymer ?
#
loop_
_entity_poly.entity_id
_entity_poly.type
_entity_poly.pdbx_seq_one_letter_code
_entity_poly.pdbx_strand_id
1 'polypeptide(L)'
;ADGSICVTKLPDTGGLVDERTVKEQLLYEVHDPARYLTPDVTADFSNACITATGTDRVTVGDISGSARPEQLKATVAFDGGWLAEAEVSYAGDGAQARAALAGEIVSERMRTVHDSRSDLRTDLIGAESLHATARRYADAARDVRLRCALRTDSRDEADLLLWEVESLLCCGPSGGGGYRGSVTPSVVTYSASVDRDLITPRVEVLST
;
A
#
# COMPACT_ATOMS: atom_id res chain seq x y z
N ALA A 1 -37.28 9.25 -2.46
CA ALA A 1 -36.27 8.29 -2.00
C ALA A 1 -35.47 8.96 -0.88
N ASP A 2 -35.24 8.25 0.21
CA ASP A 2 -34.52 8.74 1.41
C ASP A 2 -33.00 8.63 1.28
N GLY A 3 -32.49 8.17 0.13
CA GLY A 3 -31.06 7.97 -0.12
C GLY A 3 -30.49 6.67 0.47
N SER A 4 -31.30 5.86 1.15
CA SER A 4 -30.83 4.56 1.65
C SER A 4 -30.56 3.59 0.48
N ILE A 5 -29.55 2.74 0.64
CA ILE A 5 -29.19 1.69 -0.30
C ILE A 5 -29.13 0.33 0.39
N CYS A 6 -29.43 -0.73 -0.34
CA CYS A 6 -29.22 -2.10 0.12
C CYS A 6 -28.07 -2.74 -0.67
N VAL A 7 -27.00 -3.07 0.05
CA VAL A 7 -25.88 -3.81 -0.49
C VAL A 7 -26.18 -5.30 -0.37
N THR A 8 -26.01 -6.04 -1.47
CA THR A 8 -26.29 -7.48 -1.53
C THR A 8 -25.41 -8.13 -2.59
N LYS A 9 -25.51 -9.45 -2.74
CA LYS A 9 -24.88 -10.23 -3.80
C LYS A 9 -25.88 -11.16 -4.48
N LEU A 10 -25.52 -11.71 -5.62
CA LEU A 10 -26.32 -12.72 -6.29
C LEU A 10 -26.34 -14.03 -5.47
N PRO A 11 -27.45 -14.78 -5.47
CA PRO A 11 -27.51 -16.10 -4.86
C PRO A 11 -26.40 -17.01 -5.41
N ASP A 12 -25.93 -17.93 -4.60
CA ASP A 12 -24.96 -18.97 -4.94
C ASP A 12 -23.59 -18.45 -5.45
N THR A 13 -23.28 -17.18 -5.22
CA THR A 13 -21.96 -16.60 -5.46
C THR A 13 -21.09 -16.63 -4.20
N GLY A 14 -19.77 -16.72 -4.39
CA GLY A 14 -18.80 -16.61 -3.28
C GLY A 14 -18.79 -15.23 -2.61
N GLY A 15 -18.05 -15.11 -1.53
CA GLY A 15 -17.90 -13.88 -0.77
C GLY A 15 -18.95 -13.75 0.35
N LEU A 16 -18.81 -12.68 1.13
CA LEU A 16 -19.63 -12.38 2.29
C LEU A 16 -20.05 -10.91 2.24
N VAL A 17 -21.34 -10.63 2.42
CA VAL A 17 -21.86 -9.27 2.61
C VAL A 17 -22.39 -9.15 4.03
N ASP A 18 -21.62 -8.54 4.91
CA ASP A 18 -21.99 -8.20 6.27
C ASP A 18 -21.64 -6.73 6.59
N GLU A 19 -21.95 -6.27 7.81
CA GLU A 19 -21.67 -4.90 8.22
C GLU A 19 -20.18 -4.55 8.17
N ARG A 20 -19.29 -5.52 8.39
CA ARG A 20 -17.83 -5.30 8.40
C ARG A 20 -17.31 -5.10 6.98
N THR A 21 -17.71 -5.99 6.06
CA THR A 21 -17.28 -5.90 4.65
C THR A 21 -17.82 -4.65 3.97
N VAL A 22 -19.04 -4.22 4.33
CA VAL A 22 -19.63 -2.97 3.82
C VAL A 22 -18.92 -1.74 4.39
N LYS A 23 -18.59 -1.73 5.70
CA LYS A 23 -17.79 -0.65 6.30
C LYS A 23 -16.40 -0.53 5.67
N GLU A 24 -15.74 -1.66 5.48
CA GLU A 24 -14.43 -1.70 4.82
C GLU A 24 -14.50 -1.11 3.41
N GLN A 25 -15.51 -1.50 2.61
CA GLN A 25 -15.67 -0.99 1.26
C GLN A 25 -16.03 0.50 1.21
N LEU A 26 -16.88 0.99 2.14
CA LEU A 26 -17.21 2.42 2.23
C LEU A 26 -16.01 3.29 2.59
N LEU A 27 -15.03 2.74 3.31
CA LEU A 27 -13.83 3.45 3.73
C LEU A 27 -12.63 3.21 2.81
N TYR A 28 -12.77 2.34 1.81
CA TYR A 28 -11.70 2.00 0.89
C TYR A 28 -11.28 3.22 0.05
N GLU A 29 -10.01 3.61 0.19
CA GLU A 29 -9.42 4.78 -0.47
C GLU A 29 -10.11 6.13 -0.16
N VAL A 30 -10.85 6.20 0.93
CA VAL A 30 -11.46 7.43 1.44
C VAL A 30 -10.48 8.15 2.36
N HIS A 31 -10.05 9.35 1.95
CA HIS A 31 -9.07 10.14 2.72
C HIS A 31 -9.65 10.75 4.00
N ASP A 32 -10.93 11.16 3.97
CA ASP A 32 -11.65 11.73 5.10
C ASP A 32 -13.14 11.38 4.99
N PRO A 33 -13.64 10.46 5.86
CA PRO A 33 -15.05 10.08 5.84
C PRO A 33 -16.03 11.21 6.16
N ALA A 34 -15.60 12.21 6.93
CA ALA A 34 -16.42 13.39 7.24
C ALA A 34 -16.49 14.40 6.09
N ARG A 35 -15.56 14.27 5.13
CA ARG A 35 -15.46 15.21 4.01
C ARG A 35 -14.91 14.52 2.76
N TYR A 36 -15.68 13.59 2.23
CA TYR A 36 -15.30 12.89 1.00
C TYR A 36 -15.66 13.70 -0.24
N LEU A 37 -14.63 14.18 -0.94
CA LEU A 37 -14.79 15.06 -2.09
C LEU A 37 -15.13 14.24 -3.34
N THR A 38 -16.32 14.48 -3.91
CA THR A 38 -16.71 13.96 -5.22
C THR A 38 -16.96 15.11 -6.20
N PRO A 39 -17.08 14.85 -7.51
CA PRO A 39 -17.37 15.91 -8.47
C PRO A 39 -18.69 16.64 -8.23
N ASP A 40 -19.68 15.99 -7.64
CA ASP A 40 -21.06 16.50 -7.55
C ASP A 40 -21.47 16.93 -6.15
N VAL A 41 -20.83 16.40 -5.13
CA VAL A 41 -21.15 16.64 -3.73
C VAL A 41 -19.93 16.39 -2.85
N THR A 42 -19.85 17.09 -1.72
CA THR A 42 -18.96 16.69 -0.63
C THR A 42 -19.76 15.79 0.31
N ALA A 43 -19.46 14.49 0.30
CA ALA A 43 -20.19 13.51 1.11
C ALA A 43 -19.62 13.44 2.53
N ASP A 44 -20.50 13.18 3.49
CA ASP A 44 -20.19 12.98 4.90
C ASP A 44 -20.76 11.62 5.36
N PHE A 45 -19.85 10.70 5.71
CA PHE A 45 -20.16 9.35 6.19
C PHE A 45 -20.13 9.24 7.72
N SER A 46 -19.90 10.35 8.45
CA SER A 46 -19.72 10.33 9.91
C SER A 46 -20.90 9.71 10.66
N ASN A 47 -22.11 9.88 10.13
CA ASN A 47 -23.33 9.36 10.73
C ASN A 47 -23.90 8.15 9.97
N ALA A 48 -23.14 7.56 9.04
CA ALA A 48 -23.62 6.43 8.26
C ALA A 48 -24.13 5.29 9.15
N CYS A 49 -25.38 4.91 8.96
CA CYS A 49 -26.00 3.77 9.63
C CYS A 49 -25.89 2.54 8.72
N ILE A 50 -25.21 1.51 9.22
CA ILE A 50 -24.95 0.28 8.48
C ILE A 50 -25.53 -0.88 9.28
N THR A 51 -26.59 -1.51 8.75
CA THR A 51 -27.37 -2.50 9.48
C THR A 51 -27.65 -3.73 8.62
N ALA A 52 -27.31 -4.92 9.14
CA ALA A 52 -27.68 -6.19 8.51
C ALA A 52 -29.21 -6.36 8.53
N THR A 53 -29.80 -6.58 7.37
CA THR A 53 -31.27 -6.76 7.20
C THR A 53 -31.64 -8.15 6.69
N GLY A 54 -30.66 -9.03 6.53
CA GLY A 54 -30.82 -10.42 6.11
C GLY A 54 -29.49 -11.06 5.74
N THR A 55 -29.52 -12.32 5.33
CA THR A 55 -28.32 -13.00 4.84
C THR A 55 -27.81 -12.29 3.59
N ASP A 56 -26.54 -11.90 3.60
CA ASP A 56 -25.89 -11.15 2.53
C ASP A 56 -26.68 -9.90 2.10
N ARG A 57 -27.30 -9.22 3.06
CA ARG A 57 -28.07 -7.99 2.84
C ARG A 57 -27.80 -6.99 3.95
N VAL A 58 -27.27 -5.83 3.57
CA VAL A 58 -26.91 -4.75 4.49
C VAL A 58 -27.50 -3.45 3.98
N THR A 59 -28.26 -2.77 4.82
CA THR A 59 -28.77 -1.44 4.50
C THR A 59 -27.79 -0.39 4.99
N VAL A 60 -27.50 0.59 4.12
CA VAL A 60 -26.70 1.78 4.41
C VAL A 60 -27.59 3.00 4.26
N GLY A 61 -27.64 3.83 5.30
CA GLY A 61 -28.42 5.06 5.34
C GLY A 61 -27.69 6.16 6.11
N ASP A 62 -28.38 7.29 6.30
CA ASP A 62 -27.92 8.44 7.09
C ASP A 62 -26.57 9.06 6.60
N ILE A 63 -26.25 8.87 5.33
CA ILE A 63 -25.15 9.59 4.68
C ILE A 63 -25.66 10.95 4.25
N SER A 64 -24.97 12.01 4.67
CA SER A 64 -25.28 13.38 4.30
C SER A 64 -24.29 13.95 3.29
N GLY A 65 -24.57 15.15 2.80
CA GLY A 65 -23.68 15.83 1.89
C GLY A 65 -23.90 17.34 1.88
N SER A 66 -22.87 18.05 1.49
CA SER A 66 -22.86 19.49 1.30
C SER A 66 -22.61 19.85 -0.16
N ALA A 67 -22.57 21.14 -0.47
CA ALA A 67 -22.34 21.62 -1.82
C ALA A 67 -21.09 20.98 -2.47
N ARG A 68 -21.15 20.82 -3.79
CA ARG A 68 -20.02 20.31 -4.57
C ARG A 68 -18.78 21.18 -4.36
N PRO A 69 -17.57 20.57 -4.39
CA PRO A 69 -16.32 21.31 -4.26
C PRO A 69 -16.15 22.35 -5.39
N GLU A 70 -15.56 23.49 -5.09
CA GLU A 70 -15.19 24.51 -6.09
C GLU A 70 -14.07 24.02 -6.98
N GLN A 71 -13.20 23.15 -6.46
CA GLN A 71 -12.06 22.56 -7.17
C GLN A 71 -12.25 21.07 -7.37
N LEU A 72 -11.64 20.54 -8.41
CA LEU A 72 -11.55 19.12 -8.70
C LEU A 72 -10.15 18.62 -8.34
N LYS A 73 -10.07 17.39 -7.83
CA LYS A 73 -8.80 16.70 -7.62
C LYS A 73 -8.22 16.25 -8.96
N ALA A 74 -6.97 16.59 -9.20
CA ALA A 74 -6.16 16.03 -10.27
C ALA A 74 -5.02 15.20 -9.69
N THR A 75 -4.71 14.08 -10.30
CA THR A 75 -3.51 13.30 -9.99
C THR A 75 -2.45 13.62 -11.04
N VAL A 76 -1.33 14.16 -10.60
CA VAL A 76 -0.19 14.49 -11.47
C VAL A 76 0.91 13.47 -11.23
N ALA A 77 1.38 12.86 -12.31
CA ALA A 77 2.45 11.87 -12.27
C ALA A 77 3.79 12.51 -12.68
N PHE A 78 4.84 12.16 -11.96
CA PHE A 78 6.21 12.59 -12.22
C PHE A 78 7.12 11.38 -12.35
N ASP A 79 8.23 11.56 -13.07
CA ASP A 79 9.34 10.61 -13.03
C ASP A 79 9.88 10.57 -11.60
N GLY A 80 9.90 9.39 -11.03
CA GLY A 80 10.36 9.11 -9.65
C GLY A 80 11.69 8.36 -9.63
N GLY A 81 12.44 8.34 -10.73
CA GLY A 81 13.70 7.64 -10.85
C GLY A 81 13.52 6.11 -10.85
N TRP A 82 14.30 5.41 -10.05
CA TRP A 82 14.37 3.96 -9.98
C TRP A 82 13.92 3.45 -8.62
N LEU A 83 13.10 2.43 -8.61
CA LEU A 83 12.79 1.62 -7.43
C LEU A 83 13.58 0.32 -7.52
N ALA A 84 14.50 0.13 -6.58
CA ALA A 84 15.22 -1.12 -6.38
C ALA A 84 14.61 -1.88 -5.20
N GLU A 85 14.37 -3.16 -5.39
CA GLU A 85 13.94 -4.09 -4.35
C GLU A 85 14.75 -5.37 -4.45
N ALA A 86 15.26 -5.81 -3.31
CA ALA A 86 16.01 -7.07 -3.22
C ALA A 86 15.68 -7.81 -1.94
N GLU A 87 15.62 -9.14 -2.02
CA GLU A 87 15.16 -10.01 -0.94
C GLU A 87 16.07 -11.22 -0.76
N VAL A 88 16.20 -11.66 0.50
CA VAL A 88 16.82 -12.92 0.89
C VAL A 88 16.09 -13.52 2.07
N SER A 89 15.95 -14.85 2.11
CA SER A 89 15.22 -15.54 3.17
C SER A 89 16.16 -16.24 4.14
N TYR A 90 15.72 -16.32 5.40
CA TYR A 90 16.36 -17.08 6.49
C TYR A 90 15.32 -17.97 7.17
N ALA A 91 15.67 -19.24 7.42
CA ALA A 91 14.75 -20.18 8.03
C ALA A 91 15.38 -20.89 9.23
N GLY A 92 14.54 -21.49 10.08
CA GLY A 92 14.95 -22.24 11.27
C GLY A 92 15.22 -21.35 12.49
N ASP A 93 15.88 -21.93 13.50
CA ASP A 93 16.16 -21.24 14.76
C ASP A 93 17.02 -19.99 14.52
N GLY A 94 16.63 -18.85 15.09
CA GLY A 94 17.32 -17.58 14.94
C GLY A 94 17.14 -16.91 13.55
N ALA A 95 16.18 -17.34 12.73
CA ALA A 95 15.92 -16.78 11.41
C ALA A 95 15.74 -15.26 11.45
N GLN A 96 14.94 -14.76 12.39
CA GLN A 96 14.68 -13.33 12.52
C GLN A 96 15.94 -12.52 12.88
N ALA A 97 16.76 -13.00 13.82
CA ALA A 97 17.99 -12.32 14.21
C ALA A 97 19.01 -12.26 13.06
N ARG A 98 19.10 -13.34 12.26
CA ARG A 98 19.96 -13.37 11.07
C ARG A 98 19.47 -12.45 9.97
N ALA A 99 18.16 -12.41 9.72
CA ALA A 99 17.56 -11.48 8.76
C ALA A 99 17.74 -10.01 9.20
N ALA A 100 17.59 -9.70 10.49
CA ALA A 100 17.84 -8.36 11.03
C ALA A 100 19.31 -7.95 10.84
N LEU A 101 20.25 -8.82 11.23
CA LEU A 101 21.68 -8.59 11.03
C LEU A 101 22.03 -8.39 9.54
N ALA A 102 21.42 -9.16 8.64
CA ALA A 102 21.59 -8.99 7.21
C ALA A 102 21.14 -7.60 6.73
N GLY A 103 20.01 -7.10 7.22
CA GLY A 103 19.51 -5.75 6.92
C GLY A 103 20.45 -4.66 7.46
N GLU A 104 21.00 -4.83 8.66
CA GLU A 104 21.99 -3.93 9.24
C GLU A 104 23.28 -3.89 8.38
N ILE A 105 23.76 -5.04 7.92
CA ILE A 105 24.94 -5.14 7.04
C ILE A 105 24.70 -4.38 5.74
N VAL A 106 23.58 -4.62 5.06
CA VAL A 106 23.25 -3.91 3.80
C VAL A 106 23.17 -2.40 4.04
N SER A 107 22.47 -1.98 5.08
CA SER A 107 22.31 -0.55 5.43
C SER A 107 23.66 0.12 5.68
N GLU A 108 24.52 -0.53 6.46
CA GLU A 108 25.86 -0.02 6.78
C GLU A 108 26.74 0.06 5.52
N ARG A 109 26.71 -0.95 4.66
CA ARG A 109 27.53 -0.97 3.44
C ARG A 109 27.06 0.02 2.40
N MET A 110 25.75 0.15 2.19
CA MET A 110 25.18 1.19 1.31
C MET A 110 25.65 2.58 1.76
N ARG A 111 25.61 2.85 3.05
CA ARG A 111 26.03 4.14 3.62
C ARG A 111 27.53 4.38 3.56
N THR A 112 28.38 3.39 3.94
CA THR A 112 29.82 3.61 4.19
C THR A 112 30.69 3.24 3.01
N VAL A 113 30.30 2.26 2.20
CA VAL A 113 31.08 1.78 1.05
C VAL A 113 30.63 2.48 -0.23
N HIS A 114 29.32 2.70 -0.39
CA HIS A 114 28.75 3.30 -1.60
C HIS A 114 28.36 4.78 -1.45
N ASP A 115 28.59 5.38 -0.26
CA ASP A 115 28.21 6.77 0.07
C ASP A 115 26.73 7.07 -0.30
N SER A 116 25.89 6.04 -0.23
CA SER A 116 24.46 6.20 -0.51
C SER A 116 23.79 7.09 0.54
N ARG A 117 23.01 8.06 0.06
CA ARG A 117 22.19 8.96 0.88
C ARG A 117 20.71 8.75 0.63
N SER A 118 20.37 7.81 -0.23
CA SER A 118 19.00 7.41 -0.47
C SER A 118 18.40 6.73 0.75
N ASP A 119 17.11 6.93 0.96
CA ASP A 119 16.38 6.33 2.09
C ASP A 119 16.18 4.84 1.83
N LEU A 120 17.00 4.03 2.50
CA LEU A 120 16.93 2.57 2.42
C LEU A 120 15.95 2.05 3.47
N ARG A 121 14.89 1.43 3.00
CA ARG A 121 13.92 0.71 3.85
C ARG A 121 14.27 -0.77 3.94
N THR A 122 14.26 -1.30 5.16
CA THR A 122 14.40 -2.73 5.42
C THR A 122 13.17 -3.25 6.14
N ASP A 123 12.59 -4.35 5.65
CA ASP A 123 11.44 -5.02 6.26
C ASP A 123 11.76 -6.49 6.53
N LEU A 124 11.27 -7.02 7.63
CA LEU A 124 11.32 -8.46 7.95
C LEU A 124 9.96 -9.08 7.67
N ILE A 125 9.74 -9.52 6.45
CA ILE A 125 8.49 -10.18 6.04
C ILE A 125 8.33 -11.49 6.79
N GLY A 126 7.17 -11.69 7.40
CA GLY A 126 6.91 -12.81 8.32
C GLY A 126 7.08 -12.43 9.79
N ALA A 127 7.68 -11.27 10.10
CA ALA A 127 7.86 -10.77 11.45
C ALA A 127 7.29 -9.36 11.67
N GLU A 128 7.72 -8.34 10.93
CA GLU A 128 7.37 -6.94 11.20
C GLU A 128 7.22 -6.05 9.96
N SER A 129 6.77 -6.59 8.83
CA SER A 129 6.75 -5.82 7.57
C SER A 129 5.60 -4.81 7.44
N LEU A 130 4.44 -5.02 8.08
CA LEU A 130 3.29 -4.12 8.00
C LEU A 130 3.19 -3.18 9.20
N HIS A 131 3.40 -3.72 10.40
CA HIS A 131 3.27 -2.97 11.64
C HIS A 131 4.42 -3.29 12.59
N ALA A 132 5.11 -2.26 13.09
CA ALA A 132 6.17 -2.41 14.09
C ALA A 132 5.72 -3.13 15.38
N THR A 133 4.40 -3.08 15.68
CA THR A 133 3.81 -3.79 16.81
C THR A 133 3.75 -5.31 16.63
N ALA A 134 3.91 -5.82 15.41
CA ALA A 134 3.98 -7.24 15.11
C ALA A 134 5.21 -7.91 15.79
N ARG A 135 6.21 -7.13 16.17
CA ARG A 135 7.38 -7.57 16.96
C ARG A 135 7.02 -8.41 18.16
N ARG A 136 5.88 -8.17 18.80
CA ARG A 136 5.42 -8.94 19.98
C ARG A 136 5.08 -10.41 19.67
N TYR A 137 4.89 -10.74 18.40
CA TYR A 137 4.56 -12.10 17.93
C TYR A 137 5.73 -12.76 17.20
N ALA A 138 6.84 -12.05 17.05
CA ALA A 138 7.94 -12.42 16.16
C ALA A 138 8.90 -13.48 16.73
N ASP A 139 8.91 -13.70 18.04
CA ASP A 139 9.81 -14.69 18.68
C ASP A 139 9.59 -16.14 18.18
N ALA A 140 8.48 -16.37 17.45
CA ALA A 140 8.14 -17.67 16.86
C ALA A 140 8.37 -17.77 15.35
N ALA A 141 8.79 -16.69 14.67
CA ALA A 141 8.96 -16.69 13.22
C ALA A 141 10.19 -17.54 12.83
N ARG A 142 9.93 -18.68 12.18
CA ARG A 142 10.95 -19.63 11.72
C ARG A 142 11.23 -19.55 10.22
N ASP A 143 10.57 -18.66 9.52
CA ASP A 143 10.79 -18.37 8.10
C ASP A 143 10.54 -16.86 7.90
N VAL A 144 11.62 -16.14 7.66
CA VAL A 144 11.62 -14.68 7.55
C VAL A 144 12.34 -14.29 6.29
N ARG A 145 11.76 -13.35 5.56
CA ARG A 145 12.37 -12.76 4.38
C ARG A 145 12.78 -11.32 4.68
N LEU A 146 14.07 -11.02 4.59
CA LEU A 146 14.55 -9.66 4.51
C LEU A 146 14.17 -9.09 3.14
N ARG A 147 13.53 -7.94 3.12
CA ARG A 147 13.35 -7.09 1.95
C ARG A 147 14.08 -5.77 2.17
N CYS A 148 14.95 -5.41 1.23
CA CYS A 148 15.59 -4.11 1.16
C CYS A 148 15.02 -3.37 -0.05
N ALA A 149 14.61 -2.13 0.14
CA ALA A 149 14.06 -1.29 -0.94
C ALA A 149 14.59 0.13 -0.84
N LEU A 150 14.96 0.72 -1.97
CA LEU A 150 15.30 2.13 -2.05
C LEU A 150 14.75 2.74 -3.33
N ARG A 151 14.49 4.04 -3.30
CA ARG A 151 14.22 4.85 -4.47
C ARG A 151 15.36 5.83 -4.67
N THR A 152 15.83 5.93 -5.91
CA THR A 152 16.97 6.76 -6.28
C THR A 152 16.86 7.27 -7.72
N ASP A 153 17.50 8.39 -8.02
CA ASP A 153 17.62 8.88 -9.40
C ASP A 153 18.76 8.17 -10.17
N SER A 154 19.60 7.42 -9.46
CA SER A 154 20.75 6.71 -10.04
C SER A 154 20.44 5.23 -10.27
N ARG A 155 20.45 4.79 -11.51
CA ARG A 155 20.35 3.37 -11.87
C ARG A 155 21.48 2.55 -11.27
N ASP A 156 22.69 3.09 -11.26
CA ASP A 156 23.87 2.41 -10.71
C ASP A 156 23.72 2.18 -9.20
N GLU A 157 23.22 3.16 -8.45
CA GLU A 157 22.93 3.00 -7.02
C GLU A 157 21.85 1.94 -6.78
N ALA A 158 20.84 1.89 -7.63
CA ALA A 158 19.82 0.85 -7.58
C ALA A 158 20.39 -0.56 -7.78
N ASP A 159 21.28 -0.71 -8.75
CA ASP A 159 21.96 -1.99 -9.04
C ASP A 159 22.93 -2.39 -7.91
N LEU A 160 23.57 -1.42 -7.23
CA LEU A 160 24.40 -1.67 -6.04
C LEU A 160 23.60 -2.25 -4.88
N LEU A 161 22.36 -1.82 -4.65
CA LEU A 161 21.50 -2.46 -3.64
C LEU A 161 21.28 -3.94 -3.93
N LEU A 162 20.99 -4.28 -5.20
CA LEU A 162 20.79 -5.67 -5.60
C LEU A 162 22.05 -6.49 -5.32
N TRP A 163 23.22 -5.96 -5.70
CA TRP A 163 24.52 -6.58 -5.46
C TRP A 163 24.79 -6.83 -3.97
N GLU A 164 24.52 -5.85 -3.09
CA GLU A 164 24.76 -5.98 -1.67
C GLU A 164 23.88 -7.06 -1.03
N VAL A 165 22.60 -7.15 -1.42
CA VAL A 165 21.71 -8.19 -0.92
C VAL A 165 22.07 -9.57 -1.48
N GLU A 166 22.43 -9.68 -2.77
CA GLU A 166 22.86 -10.94 -3.38
C GLU A 166 24.15 -11.47 -2.74
N SER A 167 25.10 -10.59 -2.44
CA SER A 167 26.38 -10.95 -1.82
C SER A 167 26.21 -11.61 -0.45
N LEU A 168 25.10 -11.37 0.26
CA LEU A 168 24.78 -12.04 1.54
C LEU A 168 24.66 -13.55 1.42
N LEU A 169 24.43 -14.11 0.23
CA LEU A 169 24.43 -15.56 0.02
C LEU A 169 25.79 -16.19 0.27
N CYS A 170 26.87 -15.43 0.08
CA CYS A 170 28.25 -15.91 0.20
C CYS A 170 28.95 -15.38 1.47
N CYS A 171 28.65 -14.13 1.87
CA CYS A 171 29.40 -13.44 2.94
C CYS A 171 28.49 -12.81 4.03
N GLY A 172 27.21 -13.15 4.03
CA GLY A 172 26.25 -12.70 5.04
C GLY A 172 26.08 -13.69 6.20
N PRO A 173 25.04 -13.48 7.04
CA PRO A 173 24.65 -14.44 8.08
C PRO A 173 24.36 -15.81 7.48
N SER A 174 24.70 -16.87 8.21
CA SER A 174 24.62 -18.24 7.70
C SER A 174 23.18 -18.65 7.34
N GLY A 175 23.04 -19.44 6.26
CA GLY A 175 21.76 -20.03 5.85
C GLY A 175 20.82 -19.08 5.12
N GLY A 176 21.35 -17.99 4.56
CA GLY A 176 20.61 -17.15 3.62
C GLY A 176 20.35 -17.87 2.29
N GLY A 177 19.17 -17.66 1.69
CA GLY A 177 18.82 -18.28 0.41
C GLY A 177 17.64 -17.60 -0.26
N GLY A 178 17.33 -18.03 -1.50
CA GLY A 178 16.15 -17.57 -2.22
C GLY A 178 16.21 -16.08 -2.61
N TYR A 179 17.40 -15.59 -2.95
CA TYR A 179 17.57 -14.22 -3.44
C TYR A 179 16.62 -13.88 -4.60
N ARG A 180 16.08 -12.68 -4.56
CA ARG A 180 15.34 -12.05 -5.64
C ARG A 180 15.68 -10.56 -5.66
N GLY A 181 15.78 -9.98 -6.86
CA GLY A 181 16.02 -8.56 -7.02
C GLY A 181 15.39 -8.02 -8.29
N SER A 182 14.97 -6.77 -8.25
CA SER A 182 14.45 -6.05 -9.40
C SER A 182 14.74 -4.55 -9.29
N VAL A 183 14.95 -3.92 -10.44
CA VAL A 183 15.00 -2.46 -10.56
C VAL A 183 13.99 -2.05 -11.62
N THR A 184 13.03 -1.21 -11.23
CA THR A 184 11.96 -0.73 -12.12
C THR A 184 11.91 0.80 -12.14
N PRO A 185 11.53 1.42 -13.28
CA PRO A 185 11.21 2.84 -13.29
C PRO A 185 10.09 3.13 -12.29
N SER A 186 10.24 4.20 -11.53
CA SER A 186 9.27 4.63 -10.53
C SER A 186 8.46 5.82 -11.02
N VAL A 187 7.17 5.80 -10.77
CA VAL A 187 6.28 6.95 -10.98
C VAL A 187 5.80 7.44 -9.63
N VAL A 188 6.01 8.72 -9.36
CA VAL A 188 5.52 9.39 -8.16
C VAL A 188 4.28 10.19 -8.49
N THR A 189 3.23 10.07 -7.70
CA THR A 189 1.98 10.80 -7.91
C THR A 189 1.74 11.81 -6.80
N TYR A 190 1.26 12.99 -7.20
CA TYR A 190 0.82 14.03 -6.28
C TYR A 190 -0.61 14.43 -6.57
N SER A 191 -1.37 14.70 -5.52
CA SER A 191 -2.70 15.30 -5.66
C SER A 191 -2.56 16.81 -5.81
N ALA A 192 -3.17 17.34 -6.85
CA ALA A 192 -3.31 18.77 -7.12
C ALA A 192 -4.78 19.15 -7.17
N SER A 193 -5.08 20.43 -7.05
CA SER A 193 -6.41 20.99 -7.24
C SER A 193 -6.47 21.76 -8.56
N VAL A 194 -7.57 21.59 -9.29
CA VAL A 194 -7.85 22.30 -10.54
C VAL A 194 -9.19 22.97 -10.39
N ASP A 195 -9.27 24.26 -10.78
CA ASP A 195 -10.52 24.99 -10.77
C ASP A 195 -11.53 24.30 -11.69
N ARG A 196 -12.73 24.08 -11.20
CA ARG A 196 -13.80 23.38 -11.91
C ARG A 196 -14.12 24.01 -13.27
N ASP A 197 -14.07 25.34 -13.35
CA ASP A 197 -14.41 26.07 -14.56
C ASP A 197 -13.43 25.84 -15.73
N LEU A 198 -12.26 25.26 -15.42
CA LEU A 198 -11.29 24.87 -16.45
C LEU A 198 -11.61 23.50 -17.07
N ILE A 199 -12.57 22.76 -16.52
CA ILE A 199 -12.90 21.40 -16.94
C ILE A 199 -14.32 21.36 -17.52
N THR A 200 -14.45 20.93 -18.75
CA THR A 200 -15.75 20.69 -19.40
C THR A 200 -15.98 19.18 -19.48
N PRO A 201 -16.87 18.60 -18.64
CA PRO A 201 -17.22 17.19 -18.71
C PRO A 201 -17.90 16.87 -20.05
N ARG A 202 -17.52 15.74 -20.66
CA ARG A 202 -18.19 15.21 -21.84
C ARG A 202 -18.64 13.78 -21.59
N VAL A 203 -19.90 13.49 -21.84
CA VAL A 203 -20.47 12.15 -21.70
C VAL A 203 -20.93 11.67 -23.08
N GLU A 204 -20.51 10.49 -23.47
CA GLU A 204 -20.95 9.81 -24.69
C GLU A 204 -21.66 8.51 -24.29
N VAL A 205 -22.87 8.34 -24.81
CA VAL A 205 -23.63 7.10 -24.64
C VAL A 205 -23.39 6.22 -25.87
N LEU A 206 -22.75 5.08 -25.66
CA LEU A 206 -22.59 4.09 -26.72
C LEU A 206 -23.87 3.25 -26.83
N SER A 207 -24.52 3.30 -28.00
CA SER A 207 -25.60 2.36 -28.33
C SER A 207 -25.00 1.02 -28.76
N THR A 208 -25.40 -0.06 -28.08
CA THR A 208 -25.11 -1.44 -28.47
C THR A 208 -26.00 -1.90 -29.61
#